data_1bb39aadb723719c1424a50d74eb3581
#
_entry.id   1bb39aadb723719c1424a50d74eb3581
#
_cell.length_a   1.000
_cell.length_b   1.000
_cell.length_c   1.000
_cell.angle_alpha   90.00
_cell.angle_beta   90.00
_cell.angle_gamma   90.00
#
_symmetry.space_group_name_H-M   'P 1'
#
loop_
_entity.id
_entity.type
_entity.pdbx_description
1 polymer ?
#
loop_
_entity_poly.entity_id
_entity_poly.type
_entity_poly.pdbx_seq_one_letter_code
_entity_poly.pdbx_strand_id
1 'polypeptide(L)'
;MKKLLCGLAATTALASPAMAELLDLEKDELTFGFIKLTDMAPLAVAYEQGYFLDEGLFVTLEAQANWKVLLDGVIDGQLDGAHMLAGQPLAATIGFGTEAHIITPFSMDLNGNAITVSNEVWDQMLPHIPKMEDGRPQHPISAEALAPVVEDYKAQGKPFNMGMVFPVSTHNYELRYWLAAGGLHPGYYSQENISGQINADVLLSVTPPPQMPATLEAGTIYGYCVGEPWNQQAVFKGIGVPVITDYQLWKNNPEKVFGITAEFAEENPNTTLAVTKALIRAAIWLDENDNANRPEAVEILSRPEYVGADAEVIANSMTGFFEFEKGDKRDIPDFNVFFRYNATYPFYSDAIWYLTQMRRWGQIAEPKPDSWYDEVAKSVYKPEIYLEAARMLVDEGLADEADFPWDSDGYKAPTPSEDIIDGIPYDGRAPNAYLDSLPIGLKGEQIVVGTEVEG
;
A
#
# COMPACT_ATOMS: atom_id res chain seq x y z
N MET A 1 43.49 72.04 -5.75
CA MET A 1 42.16 71.46 -5.94
C MET A 1 42.25 69.94 -5.72
N LYS A 2 41.95 69.43 -4.51
CA LYS A 2 41.96 68.03 -4.15
C LYS A 2 40.50 67.51 -4.23
N LYS A 3 40.22 66.54 -5.09
CA LYS A 3 38.94 65.88 -5.18
C LYS A 3 38.90 64.72 -4.14
N LEU A 4 38.03 64.85 -3.20
CA LEU A 4 37.68 63.77 -2.30
C LEU A 4 36.74 62.74 -3.05
N LEU A 5 37.16 61.49 -3.16
CA LEU A 5 36.26 60.36 -3.56
C LEU A 5 35.69 59.84 -2.27
N CYS A 6 34.36 59.97 -2.09
CA CYS A 6 33.60 59.18 -1.12
C CYS A 6 33.29 57.82 -1.71
N GLY A 7 33.91 56.74 -1.17
CA GLY A 7 33.53 55.39 -1.47
C GLY A 7 32.30 54.99 -0.62
N LEU A 8 31.18 54.64 -1.28
CA LEU A 8 30.00 54.03 -0.67
C LEU A 8 30.30 52.52 -0.46
N ALA A 9 30.51 52.11 0.77
CA ALA A 9 30.57 50.71 1.13
C ALA A 9 29.12 50.16 1.21
N ALA A 10 28.70 49.37 0.24
CA ALA A 10 27.47 48.62 0.30
C ALA A 10 27.70 47.42 1.23
N THR A 11 27.16 47.45 2.42
CA THR A 11 27.03 46.29 3.31
C THR A 11 25.91 45.40 2.79
N THR A 12 26.26 44.31 2.12
CA THR A 12 25.35 43.20 1.87
C THR A 12 25.12 42.49 3.21
N ALA A 13 23.98 42.72 3.81
CA ALA A 13 23.51 41.89 4.90
C ALA A 13 23.23 40.50 4.30
N LEU A 14 24.04 39.51 4.64
CA LEU A 14 23.72 38.09 4.49
C LEU A 14 22.56 37.83 5.46
N ALA A 15 21.35 37.70 4.91
CA ALA A 15 20.24 37.12 5.67
C ALA A 15 20.64 35.69 5.97
N SER A 16 20.94 35.38 7.22
CA SER A 16 20.97 34.00 7.69
C SER A 16 19.57 33.42 7.45
N PRO A 17 19.41 32.20 6.90
CA PRO A 17 18.14 31.56 6.90
C PRO A 17 17.65 31.50 8.37
N ALA A 18 16.45 32.02 8.62
CA ALA A 18 15.81 31.82 9.90
C ALA A 18 15.66 30.31 10.05
N MET A 19 16.32 29.71 11.03
CA MET A 19 16.01 28.32 11.43
C MET A 19 14.53 28.34 11.83
N ALA A 20 13.72 27.47 11.21
CA ALA A 20 12.34 27.28 11.65
C ALA A 20 12.35 26.92 13.14
N GLU A 21 11.46 27.54 13.89
CA GLU A 21 11.33 27.21 15.31
C GLU A 21 10.70 25.79 15.41
N LEU A 22 11.35 24.87 16.10
CA LEU A 22 10.82 23.53 16.33
C LEU A 22 9.50 23.61 17.10
N LEU A 23 8.59 22.72 16.78
CA LEU A 23 7.34 22.55 17.53
C LEU A 23 7.66 22.18 19.00
N ASP A 24 6.83 22.63 19.93
CA ASP A 24 6.88 22.20 21.33
C ASP A 24 6.22 20.82 21.43
N LEU A 25 7.05 19.77 21.27
CA LEU A 25 6.60 18.39 21.18
C LEU A 25 6.08 17.88 22.53
N GLU A 26 4.94 17.22 22.52
CA GLU A 26 4.37 16.57 23.71
C GLU A 26 5.15 15.30 24.06
N LYS A 27 5.65 14.59 23.02
CA LYS A 27 6.46 13.38 23.13
C LYS A 27 7.52 13.37 22.02
N ASP A 28 8.79 13.25 22.38
CA ASP A 28 9.93 13.28 21.45
C ASP A 28 10.62 11.92 21.26
N GLU A 29 10.47 10.99 22.20
CA GLU A 29 10.95 9.61 22.06
C GLU A 29 9.83 8.70 21.57
N LEU A 30 9.96 8.15 20.33
CA LEU A 30 8.93 7.39 19.64
C LEU A 30 9.44 6.04 19.17
N THR A 31 8.54 5.04 19.18
CA THR A 31 8.81 3.72 18.60
C THR A 31 7.79 3.43 17.50
N PHE A 32 8.28 3.18 16.26
CA PHE A 32 7.43 2.84 15.14
C PHE A 32 7.65 1.41 14.65
N GLY A 33 6.54 0.69 14.46
CA GLY A 33 6.55 -0.67 13.93
C GLY A 33 6.54 -0.71 12.41
N PHE A 34 7.17 -1.73 11.83
CA PHE A 34 7.09 -1.99 10.40
C PHE A 34 7.17 -3.49 10.08
N ILE A 35 6.72 -3.87 8.89
CA ILE A 35 6.95 -5.19 8.28
C ILE A 35 8.04 -5.05 7.22
N LYS A 36 8.87 -6.08 7.04
CA LYS A 36 10.01 -6.12 6.10
C LYS A 36 9.52 -6.17 4.64
N LEU A 37 9.21 -5.00 4.11
CA LEU A 37 8.71 -4.72 2.77
C LEU A 37 9.32 -3.41 2.26
N THR A 38 9.42 -3.22 0.95
CA THR A 38 10.00 -1.99 0.37
C THR A 38 9.15 -0.74 0.62
N ASP A 39 7.85 -0.91 0.83
CA ASP A 39 6.90 0.16 1.12
C ASP A 39 7.08 0.82 2.52
N MET A 40 7.93 0.24 3.39
CA MET A 40 8.36 0.92 4.60
C MET A 40 9.42 2.01 4.36
N ALA A 41 9.86 2.21 3.12
CA ALA A 41 10.93 3.12 2.75
C ALA A 41 10.80 4.55 3.32
N PRO A 42 9.61 5.20 3.39
CA PRO A 42 9.49 6.52 4.01
C PRO A 42 9.98 6.55 5.46
N LEU A 43 9.73 5.50 6.25
CA LEU A 43 10.23 5.40 7.63
C LEU A 43 11.75 5.27 7.69
N ALA A 44 12.32 4.36 6.88
CA ALA A 44 13.76 4.13 6.83
C ALA A 44 14.52 5.38 6.34
N VAL A 45 14.02 6.04 5.29
CA VAL A 45 14.61 7.26 4.75
C VAL A 45 14.50 8.42 5.74
N ALA A 46 13.34 8.62 6.38
CA ALA A 46 13.20 9.67 7.39
C ALA A 46 14.19 9.49 8.55
N TYR A 47 14.48 8.25 8.93
CA TYR A 47 15.46 7.92 9.95
C TYR A 47 16.90 8.17 9.47
N GLU A 48 17.29 7.60 8.32
CA GLU A 48 18.67 7.62 7.80
C GLU A 48 19.10 9.00 7.29
N GLN A 49 18.17 9.77 6.70
CA GLN A 49 18.42 11.14 6.26
C GLN A 49 18.32 12.18 7.40
N GLY A 50 17.96 11.72 8.61
CA GLY A 50 17.88 12.57 9.79
C GLY A 50 16.64 13.46 9.86
N TYR A 51 15.61 13.21 9.04
CA TYR A 51 14.42 14.07 9.00
C TYR A 51 13.63 14.03 10.30
N PHE A 52 13.61 12.91 11.02
CA PHE A 52 13.04 12.86 12.36
C PHE A 52 13.84 13.73 13.36
N LEU A 53 15.16 13.68 13.30
CA LEU A 53 16.02 14.49 14.16
C LEU A 53 15.90 15.99 13.88
N ASP A 54 15.71 16.36 12.61
CA ASP A 54 15.48 17.75 12.21
C ASP A 54 14.19 18.33 12.84
N GLU A 55 13.20 17.48 13.09
CA GLU A 55 11.94 17.84 13.77
C GLU A 55 12.01 17.65 15.30
N GLY A 56 13.18 17.29 15.85
CA GLY A 56 13.39 17.09 17.28
C GLY A 56 12.91 15.71 17.79
N LEU A 57 12.66 14.74 16.90
CA LEU A 57 12.14 13.42 17.24
C LEU A 57 13.27 12.39 17.35
N PHE A 58 13.25 11.59 18.40
CA PHE A 58 14.14 10.45 18.63
C PHE A 58 13.39 9.14 18.36
N VAL A 59 13.48 8.65 17.12
CA VAL A 59 12.69 7.51 16.65
C VAL A 59 13.47 6.21 16.74
N THR A 60 12.81 5.15 17.21
CA THR A 60 13.26 3.76 17.09
C THR A 60 12.35 3.04 16.10
N LEU A 61 12.93 2.32 15.13
CA LEU A 61 12.19 1.50 14.17
C LEU A 61 12.29 0.03 14.57
N GLU A 62 11.14 -0.64 14.71
CA GLU A 62 11.06 -2.04 15.14
C GLU A 62 10.35 -2.92 14.11
N ALA A 63 11.09 -3.91 13.54
CA ALA A 63 10.49 -4.91 12.67
C ALA A 63 9.56 -5.84 13.46
N GLN A 64 8.33 -5.99 12.98
CA GLN A 64 7.32 -6.84 13.60
C GLN A 64 7.17 -8.18 12.85
N ALA A 65 6.75 -9.22 13.57
CA ALA A 65 6.68 -10.58 13.03
C ALA A 65 5.56 -10.77 11.99
N ASN A 66 4.46 -10.04 12.14
CA ASN A 66 3.30 -10.07 11.26
C ASN A 66 2.37 -8.88 11.54
N TRP A 67 1.37 -8.70 10.66
CA TRP A 67 0.43 -7.59 10.69
C TRP A 67 -0.45 -7.53 11.93
N LYS A 68 -0.77 -8.70 12.54
CA LYS A 68 -1.56 -8.73 13.77
C LYS A 68 -0.74 -8.22 14.96
N VAL A 69 0.49 -8.69 15.11
CA VAL A 69 1.39 -8.24 16.18
C VAL A 69 1.65 -6.74 16.08
N LEU A 70 1.85 -6.23 14.86
CA LEU A 70 2.04 -4.80 14.61
C LEU A 70 0.80 -3.99 15.03
N LEU A 71 -0.40 -4.41 14.61
CA LEU A 71 -1.65 -3.74 14.97
C LEU A 71 -1.88 -3.74 16.48
N ASP A 72 -1.73 -4.90 17.13
CA ASP A 72 -1.88 -5.05 18.57
C ASP A 72 -0.86 -4.13 19.31
N GLY A 73 0.38 -4.06 18.81
CA GLY A 73 1.42 -3.19 19.39
C GLY A 73 1.06 -1.70 19.39
N VAL A 74 0.38 -1.23 18.34
CA VAL A 74 -0.12 0.17 18.28
C VAL A 74 -1.32 0.35 19.21
N ILE A 75 -2.25 -0.59 19.25
CA ILE A 75 -3.44 -0.52 20.10
C ILE A 75 -3.05 -0.53 21.59
N ASP A 76 -2.07 -1.36 21.95
CA ASP A 76 -1.59 -1.51 23.33
C ASP A 76 -0.58 -0.43 23.76
N GLY A 77 -0.21 0.50 22.86
CA GLY A 77 0.74 1.57 23.13
C GLY A 77 2.20 1.11 23.29
N GLN A 78 2.53 -0.10 22.81
CA GLN A 78 3.91 -0.57 22.71
C GLN A 78 4.63 0.07 21.52
N LEU A 79 3.87 0.43 20.49
CA LEU A 79 4.29 1.20 19.33
C LEU A 79 3.48 2.50 19.31
N ASP A 80 4.15 3.62 19.11
CA ASP A 80 3.51 4.93 19.00
C ASP A 80 2.81 5.12 17.64
N GLY A 81 3.25 4.37 16.64
CA GLY A 81 2.68 4.34 15.30
C GLY A 81 3.30 3.22 14.49
N ALA A 82 2.80 3.00 13.30
CA ALA A 82 3.32 1.94 12.45
C ALA A 82 3.01 2.11 10.97
N HIS A 83 3.87 1.53 10.13
CA HIS A 83 3.60 1.15 8.76
C HIS A 83 2.49 0.10 8.74
N MET A 84 1.31 0.44 8.28
CA MET A 84 0.12 -0.40 8.33
C MET A 84 -0.44 -0.71 6.94
N LEU A 85 -1.10 -1.85 6.84
CA LEU A 85 -2.04 -2.10 5.73
C LEU A 85 -3.17 -1.06 5.79
N ALA A 86 -3.49 -0.42 4.67
CA ALA A 86 -4.50 0.65 4.65
C ALA A 86 -5.90 0.20 5.13
N GLY A 87 -6.21 -1.09 5.00
CA GLY A 87 -7.45 -1.65 5.54
C GLY A 87 -7.46 -1.89 7.06
N GLN A 88 -6.30 -1.90 7.75
CA GLN A 88 -6.27 -2.18 9.20
C GLN A 88 -6.91 -1.09 10.05
N PRO A 89 -6.62 0.21 9.87
CA PRO A 89 -7.30 1.27 10.61
C PRO A 89 -8.82 1.26 10.39
N LEU A 90 -9.26 1.04 9.15
CA LEU A 90 -10.67 0.97 8.80
C LEU A 90 -11.36 -0.24 9.44
N ALA A 91 -10.75 -1.41 9.36
CA ALA A 91 -11.27 -2.63 9.95
C ALA A 91 -11.38 -2.54 11.48
N ALA A 92 -10.37 -1.98 12.15
CA ALA A 92 -10.38 -1.76 13.60
C ALA A 92 -11.50 -0.77 14.00
N THR A 93 -11.68 0.31 13.24
CA THR A 93 -12.72 1.31 13.52
C THR A 93 -14.13 0.75 13.36
N ILE A 94 -14.36 -0.16 12.42
CA ILE A 94 -15.68 -0.81 12.25
C ILE A 94 -15.85 -2.10 13.09
N GLY A 95 -14.85 -2.47 13.89
CA GLY A 95 -14.89 -3.64 14.78
C GLY A 95 -14.72 -4.99 14.08
N PHE A 96 -14.07 -5.05 12.89
CA PHE A 96 -13.75 -6.32 12.24
C PHE A 96 -12.42 -6.88 12.76
N GLY A 97 -12.50 -7.97 13.50
CA GLY A 97 -11.36 -8.69 14.10
C GLY A 97 -10.85 -8.08 15.41
N THR A 98 -10.77 -6.78 15.53
CA THR A 98 -10.47 -6.02 16.76
C THR A 98 -11.24 -4.71 16.72
N GLU A 99 -11.38 -4.05 17.85
CA GLU A 99 -12.05 -2.74 17.94
C GLU A 99 -11.08 -1.72 18.51
N ALA A 100 -10.72 -0.72 17.71
CA ALA A 100 -9.88 0.40 18.11
C ALA A 100 -10.04 1.55 17.12
N HIS A 101 -9.91 2.79 17.59
CA HIS A 101 -9.94 3.96 16.74
C HIS A 101 -8.50 4.33 16.35
N ILE A 102 -8.12 3.93 15.14
CA ILE A 102 -6.82 4.24 14.53
C ILE A 102 -7.06 5.22 13.40
N ILE A 103 -6.23 6.25 13.32
CA ILE A 103 -6.26 7.24 12.26
C ILE A 103 -4.98 7.18 11.42
N THR A 104 -5.06 7.74 10.21
CA THR A 104 -3.88 7.95 9.37
C THR A 104 -3.82 9.37 8.83
N PRO A 105 -2.76 10.13 9.14
CA PRO A 105 -2.49 11.42 8.53
C PRO A 105 -1.69 11.32 7.23
N PHE A 106 -1.19 10.11 6.86
CA PHE A 106 -0.20 9.92 5.81
C PHE A 106 -0.38 8.57 5.13
N SER A 107 -0.64 8.57 3.81
CA SER A 107 -0.51 7.39 2.96
C SER A 107 0.96 7.18 2.63
N MET A 108 1.45 5.95 2.65
CA MET A 108 2.88 5.71 2.51
C MET A 108 3.33 5.55 1.06
N ASP A 109 2.47 5.01 0.20
CA ASP A 109 2.79 4.73 -1.19
C ASP A 109 1.56 4.44 -2.06
N LEU A 110 1.81 4.37 -3.36
CA LEU A 110 0.91 3.77 -4.36
C LEU A 110 1.59 2.57 -4.99
N ASN A 111 0.81 1.55 -5.30
CA ASN A 111 1.24 0.31 -5.93
C ASN A 111 2.27 -0.47 -5.05
N GLY A 112 3.16 -1.25 -5.64
CA GLY A 112 4.24 -1.94 -4.92
C GLY A 112 4.00 -3.42 -4.65
N ASN A 113 2.86 -3.97 -5.12
CA ASN A 113 2.51 -5.38 -4.99
C ASN A 113 2.55 -6.12 -6.34
N ALA A 114 2.64 -7.44 -6.26
CA ALA A 114 2.41 -8.30 -7.43
C ALA A 114 1.77 -9.63 -7.02
N ILE A 115 1.14 -10.29 -8.00
CA ILE A 115 0.65 -11.65 -7.89
C ILE A 115 1.65 -12.58 -8.56
N THR A 116 2.21 -13.51 -7.80
CA THR A 116 3.18 -14.50 -8.25
C THR A 116 2.57 -15.90 -8.19
N VAL A 117 2.82 -16.73 -9.20
CA VAL A 117 2.46 -18.15 -9.22
C VAL A 117 3.71 -19.03 -9.22
N SER A 118 3.58 -20.29 -8.78
CA SER A 118 4.69 -21.25 -8.87
C SER A 118 5.03 -21.59 -10.33
N ASN A 119 6.25 -22.02 -10.60
CA ASN A 119 6.66 -22.42 -11.95
C ASN A 119 5.75 -23.54 -12.51
N GLU A 120 5.30 -24.48 -11.68
CA GLU A 120 4.36 -25.52 -12.09
C GLU A 120 3.03 -24.95 -12.60
N VAL A 121 2.48 -23.97 -11.89
CA VAL A 121 1.24 -23.26 -12.31
C VAL A 121 1.51 -22.42 -13.54
N TRP A 122 2.65 -21.74 -13.58
CA TRP A 122 3.05 -20.93 -14.74
C TRP A 122 3.10 -21.74 -16.03
N ASP A 123 3.76 -22.90 -16.01
CA ASP A 123 3.85 -23.80 -17.16
C ASP A 123 2.47 -24.25 -17.66
N GLN A 124 1.51 -24.46 -16.75
CA GLN A 124 0.13 -24.81 -17.08
C GLN A 124 -0.68 -23.60 -17.60
N MET A 125 -0.36 -22.38 -17.16
CA MET A 125 -1.02 -21.14 -17.64
C MET A 125 -0.53 -20.72 -19.04
N LEU A 126 0.75 -20.95 -19.36
CA LEU A 126 1.39 -20.45 -20.58
C LEU A 126 0.60 -20.73 -21.90
N PRO A 127 -0.03 -21.91 -22.11
CA PRO A 127 -0.84 -22.17 -23.31
C PRO A 127 -2.07 -21.26 -23.46
N HIS A 128 -2.51 -20.64 -22.36
CA HIS A 128 -3.71 -19.79 -22.27
C HIS A 128 -3.39 -18.29 -22.29
N ILE A 129 -2.10 -17.93 -22.36
CA ILE A 129 -1.64 -16.54 -22.32
C ILE A 129 -1.32 -16.06 -23.73
N PRO A 130 -1.87 -14.91 -24.18
CA PRO A 130 -1.47 -14.27 -25.42
C PRO A 130 0.03 -13.97 -25.45
N LYS A 131 0.64 -14.03 -26.63
CA LYS A 131 2.06 -13.75 -26.82
C LYS A 131 2.27 -12.47 -27.60
N MET A 132 3.31 -11.74 -27.27
CA MET A 132 3.82 -10.62 -28.05
C MET A 132 4.50 -11.12 -29.34
N GLU A 133 4.83 -10.21 -30.25
CA GLU A 133 5.50 -10.54 -31.53
C GLU A 133 6.85 -11.23 -31.35
N ASP A 134 7.55 -10.94 -30.25
CA ASP A 134 8.83 -11.55 -29.89
C ASP A 134 8.70 -12.92 -29.17
N GLY A 135 7.45 -13.38 -28.99
CA GLY A 135 7.13 -14.67 -28.38
C GLY A 135 7.02 -14.67 -26.86
N ARG A 136 7.33 -13.55 -26.19
CA ARG A 136 7.15 -13.41 -24.73
C ARG A 136 5.67 -13.31 -24.35
N PRO A 137 5.29 -13.71 -23.11
CA PRO A 137 3.94 -13.53 -22.60
C PRO A 137 3.52 -12.05 -22.65
N GLN A 138 2.27 -11.82 -23.07
CA GLN A 138 1.70 -10.46 -23.04
C GLN A 138 1.15 -10.15 -21.65
N HIS A 139 1.68 -9.12 -21.00
CA HIS A 139 1.16 -8.58 -19.74
C HIS A 139 0.23 -7.36 -20.01
N PRO A 140 -0.72 -7.09 -19.11
CA PRO A 140 -1.07 -7.85 -17.89
C PRO A 140 -1.72 -9.21 -18.21
N ILE A 141 -1.50 -10.20 -17.33
CA ILE A 141 -2.07 -11.54 -17.48
C ILE A 141 -3.38 -11.63 -16.67
N SER A 142 -4.47 -11.92 -17.36
CA SER A 142 -5.78 -12.17 -16.75
C SER A 142 -5.82 -13.49 -15.98
N ALA A 143 -6.57 -13.56 -14.87
CA ALA A 143 -6.86 -14.81 -14.17
C ALA A 143 -7.71 -15.80 -15.01
N GLU A 144 -8.23 -15.39 -16.18
CA GLU A 144 -8.81 -16.33 -17.16
C GLU A 144 -7.80 -17.41 -17.56
N ALA A 145 -6.50 -17.08 -17.62
CA ALA A 145 -5.46 -18.05 -17.92
C ALA A 145 -5.21 -19.05 -16.76
N LEU A 146 -5.59 -18.70 -15.54
CA LEU A 146 -5.51 -19.58 -14.37
C LEU A 146 -6.73 -20.52 -14.27
N ALA A 147 -7.89 -20.14 -14.81
CA ALA A 147 -9.14 -20.88 -14.64
C ALA A 147 -9.04 -22.35 -15.07
N PRO A 148 -8.44 -22.74 -16.22
CA PRO A 148 -8.27 -24.15 -16.57
C PRO A 148 -7.42 -24.93 -15.58
N VAL A 149 -6.40 -24.30 -14.99
CA VAL A 149 -5.52 -24.92 -13.99
C VAL A 149 -6.30 -25.23 -12.71
N VAL A 150 -7.11 -24.27 -12.24
CA VAL A 150 -7.98 -24.45 -11.06
C VAL A 150 -8.98 -25.57 -11.30
N GLU A 151 -9.58 -25.63 -12.49
CA GLU A 151 -10.52 -26.70 -12.90
C GLU A 151 -9.85 -28.08 -12.87
N ASP A 152 -8.60 -28.20 -13.35
CA ASP A 152 -7.84 -29.45 -13.34
C ASP A 152 -7.53 -29.92 -11.92
N TYR A 153 -7.19 -29.00 -11.02
CA TYR A 153 -7.01 -29.33 -9.59
C TYR A 153 -8.31 -29.81 -8.96
N LYS A 154 -9.42 -29.12 -9.23
CA LYS A 154 -10.74 -29.49 -8.76
C LYS A 154 -11.18 -30.87 -9.27
N ALA A 155 -10.93 -31.18 -10.54
CA ALA A 155 -11.19 -32.48 -11.14
C ALA A 155 -10.39 -33.62 -10.48
N GLN A 156 -9.19 -33.31 -9.95
CA GLN A 156 -8.37 -34.25 -9.19
C GLN A 156 -8.76 -34.33 -7.69
N GLY A 157 -9.79 -33.57 -7.25
CA GLY A 157 -10.18 -33.48 -5.86
C GLY A 157 -9.19 -32.75 -4.96
N LYS A 158 -8.33 -31.88 -5.55
CA LYS A 158 -7.33 -31.10 -4.85
C LYS A 158 -7.79 -29.65 -4.72
N PRO A 159 -7.66 -29.01 -3.54
CA PRO A 159 -7.90 -27.59 -3.40
C PRO A 159 -6.79 -26.81 -4.08
N PHE A 160 -7.12 -25.65 -4.65
CA PHE A 160 -6.14 -24.69 -5.16
C PHE A 160 -5.95 -23.58 -4.12
N ASN A 161 -4.76 -23.49 -3.53
CA ASN A 161 -4.45 -22.56 -2.44
C ASN A 161 -3.55 -21.44 -2.92
N MET A 162 -3.89 -20.18 -2.56
CA MET A 162 -3.01 -19.02 -2.74
C MET A 162 -2.81 -18.29 -1.40
N GLY A 163 -1.67 -17.58 -1.30
CA GLY A 163 -1.31 -16.83 -0.11
C GLY A 163 -1.74 -15.36 -0.20
N MET A 164 -2.18 -14.82 0.92
CA MET A 164 -2.35 -13.37 1.14
C MET A 164 -1.82 -13.02 2.53
N VAL A 165 -1.53 -11.74 2.79
CA VAL A 165 -0.78 -11.36 4.00
C VAL A 165 -1.67 -11.15 5.22
N PHE A 166 -2.91 -10.71 5.02
CA PHE A 166 -3.90 -10.47 6.09
C PHE A 166 -5.31 -10.28 5.50
N PRO A 167 -6.39 -10.63 6.24
CA PRO A 167 -7.76 -10.57 5.71
C PRO A 167 -8.23 -9.18 5.23
N VAL A 168 -7.69 -8.10 5.79
CA VAL A 168 -8.03 -6.72 5.44
C VAL A 168 -6.89 -5.99 4.70
N SER A 169 -6.02 -6.76 4.04
CA SER A 169 -4.91 -6.21 3.25
C SER A 169 -5.32 -5.88 1.83
N THR A 170 -4.65 -4.90 1.23
CA THR A 170 -4.71 -4.62 -0.21
C THR A 170 -4.41 -5.89 -0.99
N HIS A 171 -3.37 -6.63 -0.64
CA HIS A 171 -2.99 -7.93 -1.23
C HIS A 171 -4.14 -8.95 -1.30
N ASN A 172 -4.94 -9.05 -0.22
CA ASN A 172 -6.12 -9.91 -0.22
C ASN A 172 -7.18 -9.40 -1.19
N TYR A 173 -7.42 -8.08 -1.22
CA TYR A 173 -8.44 -7.51 -2.09
C TYR A 173 -8.01 -7.50 -3.56
N GLU A 174 -6.75 -7.25 -3.86
CA GLU A 174 -6.18 -7.32 -5.21
C GLU A 174 -6.20 -8.75 -5.76
N LEU A 175 -5.80 -9.73 -4.95
CA LEU A 175 -5.86 -11.14 -5.33
C LEU A 175 -7.30 -11.58 -5.61
N ARG A 176 -8.25 -11.20 -4.75
CA ARG A 176 -9.67 -11.43 -4.94
C ARG A 176 -10.22 -10.72 -6.18
N TYR A 177 -9.76 -9.49 -6.41
CA TYR A 177 -10.15 -8.68 -7.57
C TYR A 177 -9.68 -9.35 -8.87
N TRP A 178 -8.40 -9.71 -8.95
CA TRP A 178 -7.81 -10.39 -10.10
C TRP A 178 -8.51 -11.71 -10.42
N LEU A 179 -8.73 -12.56 -9.40
CA LEU A 179 -9.46 -13.83 -9.54
C LEU A 179 -10.88 -13.60 -10.07
N ALA A 180 -11.60 -12.67 -9.46
CA ALA A 180 -12.98 -12.36 -9.86
C ALA A 180 -13.08 -11.77 -11.28
N ALA A 181 -12.13 -10.92 -11.68
CA ALA A 181 -12.04 -10.39 -13.05
C ALA A 181 -11.82 -11.49 -14.10
N GLY A 182 -11.16 -12.59 -13.72
CA GLY A 182 -10.98 -13.79 -14.54
C GLY A 182 -12.07 -14.86 -14.38
N GLY A 183 -13.16 -14.54 -13.66
CA GLY A 183 -14.30 -15.45 -13.48
C GLY A 183 -14.15 -16.49 -12.37
N LEU A 184 -13.06 -16.44 -11.57
CA LEU A 184 -12.83 -17.34 -10.44
C LEU A 184 -13.36 -16.71 -9.15
N HIS A 185 -14.10 -17.51 -8.37
CA HIS A 185 -14.65 -17.06 -7.09
C HIS A 185 -13.63 -17.22 -5.95
N PRO A 186 -13.20 -16.12 -5.29
CA PRO A 186 -12.21 -16.20 -4.20
C PRO A 186 -12.81 -16.52 -2.83
N GLY A 187 -14.12 -16.70 -2.73
CA GLY A 187 -14.87 -16.98 -1.49
C GLY A 187 -15.39 -15.74 -0.78
N TYR A 188 -16.28 -15.98 0.20
CA TYR A 188 -16.85 -14.96 1.07
C TYR A 188 -16.46 -15.18 2.53
N TYR A 189 -16.45 -14.10 3.29
CA TYR A 189 -16.47 -14.09 4.76
C TYR A 189 -17.92 -14.09 5.25
N SER A 190 -18.15 -14.60 6.45
CA SER A 190 -19.39 -14.39 7.21
C SER A 190 -19.08 -14.29 8.70
N GLN A 191 -20.06 -13.92 9.51
CA GLN A 191 -19.91 -13.89 10.97
C GLN A 191 -19.58 -15.27 11.56
N GLU A 192 -20.09 -16.34 10.94
CA GLU A 192 -19.87 -17.73 11.38
C GLU A 192 -18.60 -18.33 10.76
N ASN A 193 -18.15 -17.81 9.61
CA ASN A 193 -16.98 -18.29 8.89
C ASN A 193 -16.08 -17.14 8.45
N ILE A 194 -15.11 -16.81 9.30
CA ILE A 194 -14.12 -15.74 9.09
C ILE A 194 -12.92 -16.17 8.22
N SER A 195 -12.94 -17.38 7.63
CA SER A 195 -11.85 -17.84 6.76
C SER A 195 -11.84 -17.16 5.39
N GLY A 196 -12.99 -16.59 4.96
CA GLY A 196 -13.13 -15.97 3.65
C GLY A 196 -13.17 -16.97 2.50
N GLN A 197 -13.59 -18.23 2.77
CA GLN A 197 -13.52 -19.35 1.81
C GLN A 197 -14.89 -19.90 1.40
N ILE A 198 -15.99 -19.25 1.81
CA ILE A 198 -17.35 -19.68 1.44
C ILE A 198 -17.51 -19.59 -0.07
N ASN A 199 -17.90 -20.70 -0.74
CA ASN A 199 -18.07 -20.79 -2.20
C ASN A 199 -16.81 -20.53 -3.04
N ALA A 200 -15.61 -20.69 -2.47
CA ALA A 200 -14.38 -20.42 -3.16
C ALA A 200 -14.01 -21.48 -4.20
N ASP A 201 -13.61 -21.05 -5.40
CA ASP A 201 -12.85 -21.85 -6.37
C ASP A 201 -11.36 -21.89 -6.01
N VAL A 202 -10.85 -20.77 -5.47
CA VAL A 202 -9.48 -20.60 -4.98
C VAL A 202 -9.50 -20.26 -3.50
N LEU A 203 -8.82 -21.08 -2.68
CA LEU A 203 -8.73 -20.87 -1.24
C LEU A 203 -7.59 -19.90 -0.93
N LEU A 204 -7.85 -18.88 -0.11
CA LEU A 204 -6.86 -17.92 0.31
C LEU A 204 -6.46 -18.14 1.77
N SER A 205 -5.15 -18.14 2.04
CA SER A 205 -4.59 -18.35 3.37
C SER A 205 -3.59 -17.26 3.76
N VAL A 206 -3.55 -16.93 5.06
CA VAL A 206 -2.63 -15.91 5.59
C VAL A 206 -1.22 -16.47 5.66
N THR A 207 -0.27 -15.76 5.06
CA THR A 207 1.17 -16.04 5.14
C THR A 207 1.92 -14.73 5.33
N PRO A 208 2.81 -14.60 6.33
CA PRO A 208 3.62 -13.40 6.49
C PRO A 208 4.51 -13.13 5.26
N PRO A 209 4.69 -11.86 4.84
CA PRO A 209 5.40 -11.51 3.61
C PRO A 209 6.75 -12.20 3.42
N PRO A 210 7.70 -12.20 4.38
CA PRO A 210 9.00 -12.84 4.18
C PRO A 210 8.94 -14.36 4.03
N GLN A 211 7.82 -14.99 4.38
CA GLN A 211 7.63 -16.45 4.30
C GLN A 211 6.97 -16.89 2.98
N MET A 212 6.42 -15.95 2.20
CA MET A 212 5.71 -16.26 0.94
C MET A 212 6.55 -17.10 -0.03
N PRO A 213 7.81 -16.72 -0.37
CA PRO A 213 8.63 -17.50 -1.30
C PRO A 213 8.89 -18.93 -0.81
N ALA A 214 9.20 -19.10 0.49
CA ALA A 214 9.45 -20.42 1.07
C ALA A 214 8.19 -21.31 1.09
N THR A 215 7.02 -20.71 1.33
CA THR A 215 5.72 -21.41 1.34
C THR A 215 5.32 -21.84 -0.08
N LEU A 216 5.65 -21.02 -1.10
CA LEU A 216 5.49 -21.36 -2.51
C LEU A 216 6.42 -22.51 -2.92
N GLU A 217 7.70 -22.42 -2.57
CA GLU A 217 8.72 -23.45 -2.86
C GLU A 217 8.37 -24.80 -2.22
N ALA A 218 7.77 -24.78 -1.03
CA ALA A 218 7.29 -25.99 -0.35
C ALA A 218 6.00 -26.57 -0.95
N GLY A 219 5.36 -25.89 -1.92
CA GLY A 219 4.11 -26.34 -2.54
C GLY A 219 2.89 -26.30 -1.61
N THR A 220 2.94 -25.54 -0.52
CA THR A 220 1.81 -25.33 0.40
C THR A 220 0.78 -24.37 -0.21
N ILE A 221 1.26 -23.38 -0.95
CA ILE A 221 0.49 -22.46 -1.79
C ILE A 221 1.01 -22.55 -3.23
N TYR A 222 0.13 -22.30 -4.21
CA TYR A 222 0.44 -22.35 -5.63
C TYR A 222 0.66 -20.98 -6.27
N GLY A 223 0.38 -19.93 -5.51
CA GLY A 223 0.62 -18.53 -5.83
C GLY A 223 0.32 -17.67 -4.62
N TYR A 224 0.56 -16.37 -4.75
CA TYR A 224 0.30 -15.40 -3.67
C TYR A 224 0.22 -13.98 -4.23
N CYS A 225 -0.34 -13.06 -3.44
CA CYS A 225 -0.16 -11.62 -3.59
C CYS A 225 0.61 -11.09 -2.39
N VAL A 226 1.68 -10.34 -2.65
CA VAL A 226 2.56 -9.76 -1.62
C VAL A 226 3.25 -8.49 -2.12
N GLY A 227 3.62 -7.60 -1.21
CA GLY A 227 4.50 -6.46 -1.49
C GLY A 227 5.94 -6.89 -1.78
N GLU A 228 6.71 -5.99 -2.42
CA GLU A 228 8.12 -6.24 -2.70
C GLU A 228 8.98 -6.17 -1.40
N PRO A 229 10.11 -6.91 -1.40
CA PRO A 229 10.78 -7.56 -2.52
C PRO A 229 10.43 -9.06 -2.71
N TRP A 230 9.37 -9.57 -2.14
CA TRP A 230 9.14 -11.01 -2.05
C TRP A 230 8.66 -11.67 -3.34
N ASN A 231 8.13 -10.90 -4.31
CA ASN A 231 7.91 -11.41 -5.67
C ASN A 231 9.23 -11.51 -6.42
N GLN A 232 10.06 -10.46 -6.36
CA GLN A 232 11.39 -10.48 -6.97
C GLN A 232 12.31 -11.55 -6.35
N GLN A 233 12.14 -11.85 -5.05
CA GLN A 233 12.85 -12.95 -4.41
C GLN A 233 12.47 -14.31 -5.00
N ALA A 234 11.21 -14.52 -5.40
CA ALA A 234 10.79 -15.77 -6.07
C ALA A 234 11.38 -15.86 -7.48
N VAL A 235 11.42 -14.77 -8.24
CA VAL A 235 12.08 -14.71 -9.56
C VAL A 235 13.58 -14.97 -9.43
N PHE A 236 14.25 -14.32 -8.48
CA PHE A 236 15.68 -14.49 -8.23
C PHE A 236 16.04 -15.94 -7.91
N LYS A 237 15.24 -16.60 -7.06
CA LYS A 237 15.39 -18.03 -6.73
C LYS A 237 14.94 -18.97 -7.85
N GLY A 238 14.23 -18.48 -8.86
CA GLY A 238 13.69 -19.31 -9.94
C GLY A 238 12.59 -20.27 -9.49
N ILE A 239 11.77 -19.87 -8.51
CA ILE A 239 10.69 -20.70 -7.92
C ILE A 239 9.28 -20.22 -8.27
N GLY A 240 9.14 -19.01 -8.83
CA GLY A 240 7.86 -18.45 -9.21
C GLY A 240 7.98 -17.33 -10.21
N VAL A 241 6.84 -16.99 -10.83
CA VAL A 241 6.70 -16.00 -11.88
C VAL A 241 5.57 -15.04 -11.50
N PRO A 242 5.84 -13.72 -11.37
CA PRO A 242 4.81 -12.70 -11.26
C PRO A 242 3.95 -12.66 -12.54
N VAL A 243 2.65 -12.77 -12.40
CA VAL A 243 1.71 -12.74 -13.54
C VAL A 243 1.12 -11.37 -13.77
N ILE A 244 1.04 -10.55 -12.73
CA ILE A 244 0.52 -9.19 -12.80
C ILE A 244 1.07 -8.38 -11.63
N THR A 245 1.39 -7.10 -11.88
CA THR A 245 1.61 -6.12 -10.82
C THR A 245 0.30 -5.43 -10.45
N ASP A 246 0.20 -4.90 -9.25
CA ASP A 246 -0.95 -4.11 -8.84
C ASP A 246 -1.11 -2.83 -9.66
N TYR A 247 -0.01 -2.20 -10.10
CA TYR A 247 -0.03 -1.11 -11.09
C TYR A 247 -0.76 -1.51 -12.38
N GLN A 248 -0.60 -2.76 -12.83
CA GLN A 248 -1.30 -3.28 -14.02
C GLN A 248 -2.74 -3.70 -13.71
N LEU A 249 -3.02 -4.05 -12.46
CA LEU A 249 -4.37 -4.41 -12.00
C LEU A 249 -5.24 -3.17 -11.84
N TRP A 250 -4.72 -2.16 -11.19
CA TRP A 250 -5.35 -0.86 -10.98
C TRP A 250 -4.25 0.20 -10.80
N LYS A 251 -4.03 0.99 -11.82
CA LYS A 251 -2.98 2.00 -11.87
C LYS A 251 -3.12 3.03 -10.76
N ASN A 252 -2.02 3.27 -10.04
CA ASN A 252 -1.92 4.19 -8.91
C ASN A 252 -2.91 3.85 -7.78
N ASN A 253 -3.09 2.56 -7.50
CA ASN A 253 -3.88 2.11 -6.37
C ASN A 253 -3.20 2.45 -5.03
N PRO A 254 -3.99 2.73 -3.95
CA PRO A 254 -3.45 2.98 -2.62
C PRO A 254 -2.97 1.67 -1.99
N GLU A 255 -1.89 1.71 -1.19
CA GLU A 255 -1.36 0.48 -0.61
C GLU A 255 -1.18 0.57 0.92
N LYS A 256 -0.21 1.33 1.44
CA LYS A 256 0.07 1.41 2.87
C LYS A 256 -0.27 2.77 3.46
N VAL A 257 -0.42 2.79 4.77
CA VAL A 257 -0.62 4.02 5.53
C VAL A 257 0.28 4.03 6.78
N PHE A 258 0.58 5.22 7.29
CA PHE A 258 1.13 5.38 8.62
C PHE A 258 -0.04 5.54 9.61
N GLY A 259 -0.20 4.56 10.50
CA GLY A 259 -1.31 4.51 11.46
C GLY A 259 -0.86 4.83 12.88
N ILE A 260 -1.66 5.62 13.57
CA ILE A 260 -1.55 5.96 14.99
C ILE A 260 -2.93 5.84 15.66
N THR A 261 -3.00 5.69 16.98
CA THR A 261 -4.31 5.77 17.64
C THR A 261 -4.85 7.21 17.62
N ALA A 262 -6.15 7.36 17.57
CA ALA A 262 -6.79 8.69 17.67
C ALA A 262 -6.43 9.38 18.98
N GLU A 263 -6.35 8.62 20.09
CA GLU A 263 -5.93 9.11 21.41
C GLU A 263 -4.51 9.69 21.37
N PHE A 264 -3.55 8.96 20.73
CA PHE A 264 -2.19 9.47 20.58
C PHE A 264 -2.16 10.81 19.84
N ALA A 265 -2.91 10.93 18.74
CA ALA A 265 -2.96 12.17 17.96
C ALA A 265 -3.59 13.34 18.73
N GLU A 266 -4.61 13.06 19.53
CA GLU A 266 -5.28 14.07 20.38
C GLU A 266 -4.37 14.55 21.52
N GLU A 267 -3.61 13.63 22.12
CA GLU A 267 -2.68 13.95 23.21
C GLU A 267 -1.35 14.55 22.72
N ASN A 268 -0.94 14.27 21.47
CA ASN A 268 0.34 14.66 20.91
C ASN A 268 0.20 15.33 19.52
N PRO A 269 -0.56 16.44 19.40
CA PRO A 269 -0.81 17.05 18.11
C PRO A 269 0.44 17.63 17.44
N ASN A 270 1.34 18.28 18.16
CA ASN A 270 2.58 18.81 17.59
C ASN A 270 3.53 17.68 17.20
N THR A 271 3.62 16.63 18.00
CA THR A 271 4.41 15.42 17.68
C THR A 271 3.87 14.76 16.41
N THR A 272 2.54 14.64 16.26
CA THR A 272 1.91 14.08 15.05
C THR A 272 2.23 14.90 13.80
N LEU A 273 2.21 16.23 13.90
CA LEU A 273 2.63 17.12 12.80
C LEU A 273 4.10 16.95 12.46
N ALA A 274 4.99 16.91 13.46
CA ALA A 274 6.44 16.71 13.27
C ALA A 274 6.75 15.37 12.58
N VAL A 275 6.10 14.28 12.99
CA VAL A 275 6.21 12.97 12.34
C VAL A 275 5.73 13.05 10.88
N THR A 276 4.58 13.68 10.64
CA THR A 276 4.02 13.81 9.28
C THR A 276 4.94 14.63 8.38
N LYS A 277 5.54 15.73 8.88
CA LYS A 277 6.55 16.53 8.16
C LYS A 277 7.75 15.67 7.75
N ALA A 278 8.31 14.90 8.68
CA ALA A 278 9.46 14.05 8.42
C ALA A 278 9.16 12.98 7.33
N LEU A 279 7.97 12.38 7.38
CA LEU A 279 7.53 11.37 6.39
C LEU A 279 7.29 11.99 5.01
N ILE A 280 6.69 13.18 4.93
CA ILE A 280 6.52 13.91 3.66
C ILE A 280 7.89 14.19 3.03
N ARG A 281 8.88 14.68 3.79
CA ARG A 281 10.25 14.92 3.30
C ARG A 281 10.89 13.64 2.77
N ALA A 282 10.72 12.53 3.48
CA ALA A 282 11.24 11.23 3.03
C ALA A 282 10.61 10.76 1.73
N ALA A 283 9.30 10.95 1.58
CA ALA A 283 8.57 10.61 0.36
C ALA A 283 9.01 11.49 -0.83
N ILE A 284 9.18 12.80 -0.63
CA ILE A 284 9.74 13.72 -1.63
C ILE A 284 11.12 13.23 -2.08
N TRP A 285 12.02 12.95 -1.13
CA TRP A 285 13.37 12.47 -1.42
C TRP A 285 13.38 11.17 -2.24
N LEU A 286 12.45 10.25 -1.94
CA LEU A 286 12.33 8.99 -2.68
C LEU A 286 11.97 9.18 -4.16
N ASP A 287 11.15 10.17 -4.50
CA ASP A 287 10.60 10.36 -5.85
C ASP A 287 11.21 11.53 -6.62
N GLU A 288 12.04 12.37 -5.96
CA GLU A 288 12.60 13.54 -6.61
C GLU A 288 13.55 13.19 -7.76
N ASN A 289 13.67 14.10 -8.74
CA ASN A 289 14.56 13.98 -9.88
C ASN A 289 14.43 12.64 -10.63
N ASP A 290 13.20 12.22 -10.94
CA ASP A 290 12.91 10.97 -11.62
C ASP A 290 13.50 9.74 -10.90
N ASN A 291 13.27 9.64 -9.58
CA ASN A 291 13.73 8.54 -8.73
C ASN A 291 15.27 8.47 -8.56
N ALA A 292 15.99 9.60 -8.67
CA ALA A 292 17.45 9.63 -8.61
C ALA A 292 18.05 9.03 -7.33
N ASN A 293 17.31 9.10 -6.21
CA ASN A 293 17.74 8.59 -4.91
C ASN A 293 17.38 7.11 -4.65
N ARG A 294 16.65 6.47 -5.57
CA ARG A 294 16.24 5.07 -5.39
C ARG A 294 17.41 4.08 -5.23
N PRO A 295 18.57 4.25 -5.91
CA PRO A 295 19.73 3.39 -5.64
C PRO A 295 20.22 3.47 -4.19
N GLU A 296 20.22 4.67 -3.57
CA GLU A 296 20.58 4.84 -2.16
C GLU A 296 19.50 4.23 -1.24
N ALA A 297 18.22 4.41 -1.56
CA ALA A 297 17.12 3.76 -0.85
C ALA A 297 17.24 2.23 -0.87
N VAL A 298 17.65 1.64 -2.00
CA VAL A 298 17.95 0.20 -2.13
C VAL A 298 19.05 -0.23 -1.15
N GLU A 299 20.15 0.54 -1.06
CA GLU A 299 21.25 0.27 -0.12
C GLU A 299 20.77 0.35 1.35
N ILE A 300 19.95 1.34 1.68
CA ILE A 300 19.35 1.47 3.01
C ILE A 300 18.48 0.24 3.32
N LEU A 301 17.50 -0.05 2.44
CA LEU A 301 16.53 -1.12 2.67
C LEU A 301 17.17 -2.52 2.69
N SER A 302 18.31 -2.72 2.03
CA SER A 302 19.01 -4.01 2.02
C SER A 302 19.67 -4.38 3.35
N ARG A 303 19.81 -3.42 4.25
CA ARG A 303 20.39 -3.66 5.58
C ARG A 303 19.48 -4.55 6.42
N PRO A 304 20.07 -5.44 7.28
CA PRO A 304 19.31 -6.39 8.10
C PRO A 304 18.30 -5.76 9.07
N GLU A 305 18.56 -4.55 9.52
CA GLU A 305 17.69 -3.77 10.41
C GLU A 305 16.39 -3.33 9.72
N TYR A 306 16.36 -3.23 8.37
CA TYR A 306 15.19 -2.85 7.58
C TYR A 306 14.59 -4.08 6.88
N VAL A 307 14.58 -4.12 5.55
CA VAL A 307 14.02 -5.25 4.80
C VAL A 307 14.96 -6.45 4.85
N GLY A 308 16.26 -6.24 4.63
CA GLY A 308 17.29 -7.27 4.75
C GLY A 308 17.29 -8.29 3.61
N ALA A 309 16.69 -7.98 2.48
CA ALA A 309 16.83 -8.75 1.24
C ALA A 309 18.05 -8.27 0.43
N ASP A 310 18.54 -9.08 -0.50
CA ASP A 310 19.66 -8.70 -1.37
C ASP A 310 19.33 -7.42 -2.15
N ALA A 311 20.30 -6.50 -2.22
CA ALA A 311 20.13 -5.22 -2.91
C ALA A 311 19.70 -5.39 -4.38
N GLU A 312 20.21 -6.43 -5.09
CA GLU A 312 19.82 -6.73 -6.47
C GLU A 312 18.33 -7.09 -6.56
N VAL A 313 17.79 -7.82 -5.57
CA VAL A 313 16.38 -8.20 -5.51
C VAL A 313 15.51 -6.98 -5.27
N ILE A 314 15.88 -6.12 -4.30
CA ILE A 314 15.16 -4.88 -4.01
C ILE A 314 15.19 -3.93 -5.22
N ALA A 315 16.34 -3.81 -5.89
CA ALA A 315 16.51 -2.91 -7.03
C ALA A 315 15.56 -3.23 -8.20
N ASN A 316 15.21 -4.50 -8.40
CA ASN A 316 14.33 -4.93 -9.49
C ASN A 316 12.89 -4.38 -9.42
N SER A 317 12.49 -3.78 -8.30
CA SER A 317 11.17 -3.13 -8.14
C SER A 317 11.27 -1.66 -7.77
N MET A 318 12.43 -1.23 -7.24
CA MET A 318 12.60 0.15 -6.73
C MET A 318 13.18 1.12 -7.77
N THR A 319 13.79 0.62 -8.85
CA THR A 319 14.57 1.45 -9.79
C THR A 319 13.93 1.59 -11.18
N GLY A 320 12.61 1.46 -11.28
CA GLY A 320 11.84 1.70 -12.51
C GLY A 320 11.70 0.48 -13.42
N PHE A 321 12.18 -0.68 -12.98
CA PHE A 321 12.04 -1.95 -13.69
C PHE A 321 11.29 -2.95 -12.84
N PHE A 322 10.68 -3.94 -13.52
CA PHE A 322 10.12 -5.11 -12.87
C PHE A 322 10.50 -6.37 -13.66
N GLU A 323 11.05 -7.36 -12.99
CA GLU A 323 11.45 -8.62 -13.63
C GLU A 323 10.36 -9.67 -13.44
N PHE A 324 9.73 -10.09 -14.56
CA PHE A 324 8.65 -11.10 -14.54
C PHE A 324 9.21 -12.53 -14.55
N GLU A 325 10.16 -12.82 -15.44
CA GLU A 325 10.95 -14.04 -15.46
C GLU A 325 12.42 -13.64 -15.49
N LYS A 326 13.30 -14.53 -15.09
CA LYS A 326 14.73 -14.24 -15.10
C LYS A 326 15.21 -13.79 -16.47
N GLY A 327 15.60 -12.53 -16.57
CA GLY A 327 16.01 -11.86 -17.81
C GLY A 327 14.90 -11.16 -18.57
N ASP A 328 13.63 -11.27 -18.18
CA ASP A 328 12.50 -10.49 -18.73
C ASP A 328 12.20 -9.29 -17.84
N LYS A 329 13.11 -8.31 -17.87
CA LYS A 329 12.92 -7.01 -17.22
C LYS A 329 12.12 -6.07 -18.12
N ARG A 330 11.11 -5.44 -17.55
CA ARG A 330 10.25 -4.48 -18.24
C ARG A 330 10.20 -3.16 -17.49
N ASP A 331 10.09 -2.06 -18.23
CA ASP A 331 9.98 -0.73 -17.68
C ASP A 331 8.60 -0.57 -17.02
N ILE A 332 8.57 -0.35 -15.73
CA ILE A 332 7.39 0.04 -14.94
C ILE A 332 7.86 1.10 -13.92
N PRO A 333 8.13 2.33 -14.37
CA PRO A 333 8.73 3.37 -13.53
C PRO A 333 7.85 3.78 -12.34
N ASP A 334 6.55 3.60 -12.45
CA ASP A 334 5.57 3.88 -11.41
C ASP A 334 5.10 2.62 -10.68
N PHE A 335 5.88 1.54 -10.70
CA PHE A 335 5.55 0.32 -9.96
C PHE A 335 5.40 0.59 -8.46
N ASN A 336 6.25 1.44 -7.88
CA ASN A 336 6.14 1.87 -6.49
C ASN A 336 6.39 3.38 -6.40
N VAL A 337 5.38 4.14 -6.03
CA VAL A 337 5.38 5.60 -5.98
C VAL A 337 5.21 6.05 -4.54
N PHE A 338 6.09 6.96 -4.08
CA PHE A 338 6.06 7.43 -2.69
C PHE A 338 5.55 8.86 -2.52
N PHE A 339 5.64 9.70 -3.55
CA PHE A 339 5.21 11.10 -3.45
C PHE A 339 4.42 11.59 -4.67
N ARG A 340 4.88 11.28 -5.89
CA ARG A 340 4.18 11.69 -7.12
C ARG A 340 2.71 11.29 -7.09
N TYR A 341 1.87 11.99 -7.88
CA TYR A 341 0.42 11.73 -7.98
C TYR A 341 -0.32 11.88 -6.65
N ASN A 342 0.19 12.70 -5.73
CA ASN A 342 -0.31 12.87 -4.36
C ASN A 342 -0.36 11.55 -3.58
N ALA A 343 0.65 10.68 -3.75
CA ALA A 343 0.70 9.35 -3.15
C ALA A 343 0.56 9.39 -1.62
N THR A 344 1.08 10.44 -1.00
CA THR A 344 1.08 10.60 0.47
C THR A 344 -0.16 11.26 1.04
N TYR A 345 -1.00 11.86 0.19
CA TYR A 345 -2.23 12.48 0.65
C TYR A 345 -3.30 11.41 0.95
N PRO A 346 -3.84 11.35 2.18
CA PRO A 346 -4.81 10.31 2.57
C PRO A 346 -6.21 10.64 2.02
N PHE A 347 -6.49 10.19 0.78
CA PHE A 347 -7.78 10.42 0.14
C PHE A 347 -8.89 9.59 0.78
N TYR A 348 -10.04 10.19 1.06
CA TYR A 348 -11.24 9.47 1.50
C TYR A 348 -11.71 8.43 0.49
N SER A 349 -11.58 8.72 -0.80
CA SER A 349 -11.91 7.74 -1.85
C SER A 349 -11.09 6.46 -1.74
N ASP A 350 -9.84 6.52 -1.31
CA ASP A 350 -9.00 5.34 -1.10
C ASP A 350 -9.53 4.49 0.07
N ALA A 351 -9.87 5.14 1.20
CA ALA A 351 -10.52 4.48 2.33
C ALA A 351 -11.84 3.80 1.93
N ILE A 352 -12.66 4.49 1.14
CA ILE A 352 -13.95 4.00 0.67
C ILE A 352 -13.77 2.75 -0.22
N TRP A 353 -12.71 2.70 -1.05
CA TRP A 353 -12.45 1.49 -1.82
C TRP A 353 -12.25 0.25 -0.94
N TYR A 354 -11.44 0.36 0.12
CA TYR A 354 -11.26 -0.74 1.08
C TYR A 354 -12.58 -1.16 1.72
N LEU A 355 -13.41 -0.22 2.14
CA LEU A 355 -14.72 -0.50 2.72
C LEU A 355 -15.66 -1.18 1.70
N THR A 356 -15.61 -0.79 0.41
CA THR A 356 -16.35 -1.48 -0.65
C THR A 356 -15.86 -2.91 -0.84
N GLN A 357 -14.55 -3.17 -0.79
CA GLN A 357 -14.02 -4.53 -0.86
C GLN A 357 -14.38 -5.35 0.39
N MET A 358 -14.36 -4.76 1.59
CA MET A 358 -14.85 -5.41 2.81
C MET A 358 -16.33 -5.80 2.66
N ARG A 359 -17.17 -4.93 2.08
CA ARG A 359 -18.56 -5.24 1.76
C ARG A 359 -18.68 -6.30 0.69
N ARG A 360 -17.95 -6.15 -0.43
CA ARG A 360 -17.96 -7.09 -1.57
C ARG A 360 -17.74 -8.53 -1.14
N TRP A 361 -16.86 -8.73 -0.17
CA TRP A 361 -16.44 -10.08 0.27
C TRP A 361 -17.07 -10.53 1.58
N GLY A 362 -18.00 -9.76 2.16
CA GLY A 362 -18.81 -10.17 3.31
C GLY A 362 -18.20 -9.86 4.70
N GLN A 363 -17.07 -9.15 4.77
CA GLN A 363 -16.52 -8.67 6.05
C GLN A 363 -17.42 -7.60 6.69
N ILE A 364 -18.04 -6.76 5.88
CA ILE A 364 -19.19 -5.93 6.26
C ILE A 364 -20.43 -6.71 5.87
N ALA A 365 -21.05 -7.39 6.85
CA ALA A 365 -22.17 -8.30 6.62
C ALA A 365 -23.43 -7.59 6.14
N GLU A 366 -23.76 -6.44 6.75
CA GLU A 366 -24.98 -5.71 6.47
C GLU A 366 -24.81 -4.63 5.39
N PRO A 367 -25.80 -4.41 4.52
CA PRO A 367 -25.83 -3.28 3.61
C PRO A 367 -25.65 -1.95 4.33
N LYS A 368 -24.91 -1.02 3.71
CA LYS A 368 -24.63 0.32 4.26
C LYS A 368 -25.01 1.38 3.24
N PRO A 369 -25.59 2.53 3.66
CA PRO A 369 -25.79 3.65 2.76
C PRO A 369 -24.46 4.29 2.36
N ASP A 370 -24.40 5.01 1.24
CA ASP A 370 -23.19 5.69 0.77
C ASP A 370 -22.60 6.64 1.82
N SER A 371 -23.44 7.33 2.60
CA SER A 371 -23.00 8.21 3.67
C SER A 371 -22.21 7.51 4.77
N TRP A 372 -22.48 6.24 5.03
CA TRP A 372 -21.75 5.48 6.03
C TRP A 372 -20.29 5.23 5.62
N TYR A 373 -20.06 4.96 4.34
CA TYR A 373 -18.69 4.81 3.81
C TYR A 373 -17.90 6.10 3.94
N ASP A 374 -18.54 7.23 3.65
CA ASP A 374 -17.98 8.57 3.80
C ASP A 374 -17.66 8.91 5.27
N GLU A 375 -18.58 8.62 6.19
CA GLU A 375 -18.41 8.86 7.62
C GLU A 375 -17.24 8.05 8.20
N VAL A 376 -17.15 6.77 7.85
CA VAL A 376 -16.03 5.91 8.30
C VAL A 376 -14.72 6.39 7.70
N ALA A 377 -14.66 6.69 6.41
CA ALA A 377 -13.45 7.20 5.76
C ALA A 377 -12.92 8.46 6.45
N LYS A 378 -13.80 9.44 6.74
CA LYS A 378 -13.45 10.69 7.42
C LYS A 378 -13.06 10.51 8.89
N SER A 379 -13.57 9.48 9.54
CA SER A 379 -13.18 9.18 10.92
C SER A 379 -11.74 8.67 11.01
N VAL A 380 -11.24 8.02 9.97
CA VAL A 380 -9.93 7.35 9.93
C VAL A 380 -8.88 8.17 9.18
N TYR A 381 -9.18 8.63 7.96
CA TYR A 381 -8.23 9.35 7.12
C TYR A 381 -8.25 10.84 7.46
N LYS A 382 -7.06 11.45 7.70
CA LYS A 382 -6.91 12.80 8.24
C LYS A 382 -6.11 13.73 7.31
N PRO A 383 -6.67 14.04 6.11
CA PRO A 383 -6.00 14.94 5.17
C PRO A 383 -5.75 16.34 5.75
N GLU A 384 -6.52 16.77 6.74
CA GLU A 384 -6.32 18.04 7.43
C GLU A 384 -4.97 18.10 8.17
N ILE A 385 -4.56 17.03 8.84
CA ILE A 385 -3.24 16.93 9.50
C ILE A 385 -2.12 16.94 8.46
N TYR A 386 -2.30 16.18 7.36
CA TYR A 386 -1.36 16.16 6.25
C TYR A 386 -1.11 17.55 5.66
N LEU A 387 -2.20 18.28 5.34
CA LEU A 387 -2.10 19.62 4.75
C LEU A 387 -1.50 20.64 5.70
N GLU A 388 -1.76 20.53 7.01
CA GLU A 388 -1.11 21.38 8.01
C GLU A 388 0.40 21.15 8.05
N ALA A 389 0.85 19.90 8.12
CA ALA A 389 2.26 19.53 8.06
C ALA A 389 2.92 19.98 6.73
N ALA A 390 2.23 19.79 5.60
CA ALA A 390 2.68 20.24 4.30
C ALA A 390 2.83 21.77 4.23
N ARG A 391 1.88 22.53 4.80
CA ARG A 391 1.96 24.00 4.86
C ARG A 391 3.20 24.44 5.62
N MET A 392 3.50 23.82 6.75
CA MET A 392 4.70 24.11 7.53
C MET A 392 5.97 23.89 6.71
N LEU A 393 6.06 22.76 5.98
CA LEU A 393 7.22 22.48 5.12
C LEU A 393 7.39 23.52 4.01
N VAL A 394 6.29 23.99 3.41
CA VAL A 394 6.32 25.04 2.39
C VAL A 394 6.80 26.38 3.00
N ASP A 395 6.27 26.75 4.16
CA ASP A 395 6.65 27.99 4.86
C ASP A 395 8.13 27.97 5.31
N GLU A 396 8.65 26.80 5.63
CA GLU A 396 10.07 26.55 5.95
C GLU A 396 10.97 26.47 4.71
N GLY A 397 10.39 26.42 3.50
CA GLY A 397 11.13 26.29 2.24
C GLY A 397 11.71 24.89 2.03
N LEU A 398 11.13 23.86 2.65
CA LEU A 398 11.53 22.45 2.55
C LEU A 398 10.70 21.65 1.55
N ALA A 399 9.63 22.23 1.01
CA ALA A 399 8.78 21.66 -0.04
C ALA A 399 8.23 22.76 -0.94
N ASP A 400 7.83 22.40 -2.18
CA ASP A 400 7.20 23.33 -3.12
C ASP A 400 5.68 23.37 -2.89
N GLU A 401 5.09 24.56 -2.88
CA GLU A 401 3.65 24.76 -2.73
C GLU A 401 2.86 24.04 -3.84
N ALA A 402 3.42 23.93 -5.04
CA ALA A 402 2.78 23.27 -6.18
C ALA A 402 2.62 21.75 -6.03
N ASP A 403 3.33 21.15 -5.09
CA ASP A 403 3.36 19.68 -4.92
C ASP A 403 2.18 19.13 -4.11
N PHE A 404 1.32 19.99 -3.56
CA PHE A 404 0.25 19.57 -2.65
C PHE A 404 -1.15 19.91 -3.16
N PRO A 405 -2.15 19.05 -2.86
CA PRO A 405 -3.52 19.20 -3.35
C PRO A 405 -4.36 20.12 -2.43
N TRP A 406 -3.99 21.40 -2.30
CA TRP A 406 -4.62 22.36 -1.37
C TRP A 406 -6.13 22.51 -1.52
N ASP A 407 -6.64 22.41 -2.76
CA ASP A 407 -8.06 22.56 -3.09
C ASP A 407 -8.80 21.22 -3.13
N SER A 408 -8.17 20.12 -2.69
CA SER A 408 -8.79 18.79 -2.70
C SER A 408 -9.92 18.72 -1.66
N ASP A 409 -11.03 18.15 -2.06
CA ASP A 409 -12.12 17.78 -1.15
C ASP A 409 -11.96 16.36 -0.54
N GLY A 410 -10.79 15.74 -0.76
CA GLY A 410 -10.45 14.41 -0.25
C GLY A 410 -10.84 13.26 -1.18
N TYR A 411 -11.32 13.54 -2.39
CA TYR A 411 -11.72 12.52 -3.35
C TYR A 411 -10.90 12.60 -4.62
N LYS A 412 -10.36 11.46 -5.06
CA LYS A 412 -9.79 11.31 -6.39
C LYS A 412 -10.89 11.40 -7.45
N ALA A 413 -10.52 11.79 -8.67
CA ALA A 413 -11.38 11.60 -9.83
C ALA A 413 -11.70 10.10 -10.02
N PRO A 414 -12.86 9.76 -10.61
CA PRO A 414 -13.17 8.38 -10.95
C PRO A 414 -12.05 7.73 -11.76
N THR A 415 -11.69 6.48 -11.43
CA THR A 415 -10.66 5.73 -12.15
C THR A 415 -11.11 5.47 -13.59
N PRO A 416 -10.31 5.85 -14.62
CA PRO A 416 -10.63 5.53 -16.00
C PRO A 416 -10.69 4.02 -16.24
N SER A 417 -11.57 3.58 -17.16
CA SER A 417 -11.74 2.16 -17.49
C SER A 417 -10.46 1.48 -18.00
N GLU A 418 -9.57 2.24 -18.66
CA GLU A 418 -8.28 1.76 -19.16
C GLU A 418 -7.22 1.55 -18.09
N ASP A 419 -7.44 2.10 -16.90
CA ASP A 419 -6.50 2.03 -15.77
C ASP A 419 -6.86 0.93 -14.76
N ILE A 420 -7.84 0.07 -15.08
CA ILE A 420 -8.25 -1.06 -14.23
C ILE A 420 -8.52 -2.32 -15.08
N ILE A 421 -8.12 -3.49 -14.60
CA ILE A 421 -8.05 -4.74 -15.37
C ILE A 421 -9.39 -5.20 -15.97
N ASP A 422 -10.50 -4.98 -15.28
CA ASP A 422 -11.85 -5.38 -15.75
C ASP A 422 -12.61 -4.26 -16.45
N GLY A 423 -12.01 -3.08 -16.57
CA GLY A 423 -12.61 -1.92 -17.21
C GLY A 423 -13.78 -1.29 -16.46
N ILE A 424 -13.98 -1.67 -15.17
CA ILE A 424 -15.07 -1.12 -14.35
C ILE A 424 -14.57 0.09 -13.57
N PRO A 425 -15.00 1.32 -13.90
CA PRO A 425 -14.53 2.52 -13.24
C PRO A 425 -14.88 2.51 -11.75
N TYR A 426 -13.93 2.92 -10.89
CA TYR A 426 -14.16 3.15 -9.49
C TYR A 426 -14.41 4.64 -9.23
N ASP A 427 -15.53 4.96 -8.55
CA ASP A 427 -15.83 6.29 -8.02
C ASP A 427 -16.14 6.20 -6.52
N GLY A 428 -15.25 6.76 -5.70
CA GLY A 428 -15.41 6.77 -4.23
C GLY A 428 -16.64 7.54 -3.74
N ARG A 429 -17.28 8.34 -4.61
CA ARG A 429 -18.51 9.09 -4.26
C ARG A 429 -19.78 8.26 -4.42
N ALA A 430 -19.69 7.09 -5.06
CA ALA A 430 -20.83 6.22 -5.33
C ALA A 430 -20.51 4.75 -5.01
N PRO A 431 -20.17 4.41 -3.73
CA PRO A 431 -19.69 3.09 -3.36
C PRO A 431 -20.68 1.96 -3.65
N ASN A 432 -21.99 2.15 -3.42
CA ASN A 432 -22.98 1.12 -3.73
C ASN A 432 -23.17 0.93 -5.24
N ALA A 433 -23.16 2.00 -6.03
CA ALA A 433 -23.21 1.89 -7.50
C ALA A 433 -22.00 1.13 -8.05
N TYR A 434 -20.81 1.36 -7.47
CA TYR A 434 -19.60 0.58 -7.80
C TYR A 434 -19.76 -0.90 -7.43
N LEU A 435 -20.22 -1.21 -6.22
CA LEU A 435 -20.50 -2.58 -5.79
C LEU A 435 -21.47 -3.30 -6.75
N ASP A 436 -22.54 -2.61 -7.17
CA ASP A 436 -23.56 -3.16 -8.06
C ASP A 436 -23.05 -3.42 -9.49
N SER A 437 -21.98 -2.72 -9.92
CA SER A 437 -21.37 -2.92 -11.23
C SER A 437 -20.47 -4.16 -11.32
N LEU A 438 -19.96 -4.67 -10.18
CA LEU A 438 -19.00 -5.77 -10.15
C LEU A 438 -19.70 -7.13 -10.44
N PRO A 439 -19.21 -7.97 -11.38
CA PRO A 439 -19.85 -9.24 -11.72
C PRO A 439 -19.89 -10.24 -10.56
N ILE A 440 -18.79 -10.39 -9.82
CA ILE A 440 -18.62 -11.33 -8.70
C ILE A 440 -18.44 -10.53 -7.41
N GLY A 441 -19.20 -10.88 -6.39
CA GLY A 441 -19.19 -10.26 -5.06
C GLY A 441 -20.58 -9.86 -4.61
N LEU A 442 -20.72 -9.56 -3.32
CA LEU A 442 -21.95 -9.04 -2.75
C LEU A 442 -22.27 -7.66 -3.31
N LYS A 443 -23.53 -7.46 -3.61
CA LYS A 443 -24.08 -6.17 -3.99
C LYS A 443 -24.46 -5.35 -2.76
N GLY A 444 -24.94 -4.14 -2.97
CA GLY A 444 -25.39 -3.26 -1.90
C GLY A 444 -26.39 -3.93 -0.95
N GLU A 445 -27.32 -4.76 -1.47
CA GLU A 445 -28.40 -5.37 -0.71
C GLU A 445 -28.24 -6.86 -0.38
N GLN A 446 -27.19 -7.54 -0.89
CA GLN A 446 -26.96 -8.98 -0.64
C GLN A 446 -26.24 -9.22 0.68
N ILE A 447 -26.55 -10.37 1.33
CA ILE A 447 -25.86 -10.81 2.55
C ILE A 447 -25.37 -12.27 2.38
N VAL A 448 -24.32 -12.63 3.13
CA VAL A 448 -23.84 -14.02 3.24
C VAL A 448 -24.43 -14.63 4.49
N VAL A 449 -25.12 -15.77 4.34
CA VAL A 449 -25.68 -16.53 5.45
C VAL A 449 -25.06 -17.93 5.44
N GLY A 450 -24.36 -18.28 6.51
CA GLY A 450 -23.70 -19.58 6.65
C GLY A 450 -22.73 -19.88 5.52
N THR A 451 -23.04 -20.86 4.68
CA THR A 451 -22.25 -21.29 3.52
C THR A 451 -22.84 -20.87 2.17
N GLU A 452 -23.96 -20.14 2.15
CA GLU A 452 -24.68 -19.75 0.94
C GLU A 452 -24.75 -18.23 0.84
N VAL A 453 -24.77 -17.72 -0.40
CA VAL A 453 -25.03 -16.31 -0.70
C VAL A 453 -26.51 -16.19 -1.06
N GLU A 454 -27.24 -15.40 -0.29
CA GLU A 454 -28.61 -15.03 -0.62
C GLU A 454 -28.61 -13.84 -1.60
N GLY A 455 -29.18 -14.02 -2.78
CA GLY A 455 -29.28 -13.02 -3.84
C GLY A 455 -30.74 -12.74 -4.24
#